data_b1b8efa9d76b03001885af062146cd61
#
_entry.id   b1b8efa9d76b03001885af062146cd61
#
_cell.length_a   1.000
_cell.length_b   1.000
_cell.length_c   1.000
_cell.angle_alpha   90.00
_cell.angle_beta   90.00
_cell.angle_gamma   90.00
#
_symmetry.space_group_name_H-M   'P 1'
#
loop_
_entity.id
_entity.type
_entity.pdbx_description
1 polymer ?
#
loop_
_entity_poly.entity_id
_entity_poly.type
_entity_poly.pdbx_seq_one_letter_code
_entity_poly.pdbx_strand_id
1 'polypeptide(L)'
;MMINTGLNNKYQFENFFENDGNDSAKKVARAVVEDLGFYNPLYIYGPSGSGKTHLLQAIGNKVLENNPEKRVKYISAEDLLENELEIQKVRSEEFDLLIVDDIQILGEKDILIQEKFLNLFNSQQYKNKQMVFSSDSEPDQLKSVHSHLIVRFKWGITASLTLLEKLQEGLQMNDQERLLTIFLRLQLGASLGKKQLAHE
;
A
#
# COMPACT_ATOMS: atom_id res chain seq x y z
N MET A 1 19.76 -17.23 -1.15
CA MET A 1 19.69 -16.05 -2.05
C MET A 1 18.68 -15.09 -1.45
N MET A 2 19.08 -13.90 -1.01
CA MET A 2 18.11 -12.94 -0.46
C MET A 2 17.18 -12.47 -1.59
N ILE A 3 15.88 -12.70 -1.43
CA ILE A 3 14.88 -12.21 -2.36
C ILE A 3 14.82 -10.69 -2.18
N ASN A 4 15.02 -9.94 -3.26
CA ASN A 4 14.79 -8.49 -3.21
C ASN A 4 13.30 -8.23 -3.03
N THR A 5 12.90 -7.91 -1.81
CA THR A 5 11.49 -7.69 -1.45
C THR A 5 10.94 -6.36 -1.95
N GLY A 6 11.80 -5.39 -2.26
CA GLY A 6 11.41 -3.99 -2.53
C GLY A 6 10.96 -3.21 -1.30
N LEU A 7 10.99 -3.82 -0.11
CA LEU A 7 10.54 -3.19 1.13
C LEU A 7 11.60 -2.28 1.75
N ASN A 8 11.15 -1.22 2.39
CA ASN A 8 11.95 -0.33 3.21
C ASN A 8 11.58 -0.51 4.69
N ASN A 9 12.52 -0.99 5.50
CA ASN A 9 12.33 -1.30 6.93
C ASN A 9 11.97 -0.08 7.80
N LYS A 10 12.04 1.14 7.26
CA LYS A 10 11.62 2.34 7.98
C LYS A 10 10.10 2.43 8.17
N TYR A 11 9.32 1.76 7.33
CA TYR A 11 7.86 1.78 7.38
C TYR A 11 7.34 0.64 8.23
N GLN A 12 6.86 0.98 9.43
CA GLN A 12 6.34 0.04 10.41
C GLN A 12 4.94 0.48 10.87
N PHE A 13 4.12 -0.45 11.38
CA PHE A 13 2.84 -0.09 11.98
C PHE A 13 2.98 0.82 13.20
N GLU A 14 4.09 0.68 13.93
CA GLU A 14 4.39 1.41 15.16
C GLU A 14 4.66 2.89 14.91
N ASN A 15 5.19 3.23 13.74
CA ASN A 15 5.45 4.61 13.35
C ASN A 15 4.49 5.15 12.29
N PHE A 16 3.45 4.37 11.96
CA PHE A 16 2.34 4.85 11.14
C PHE A 16 1.49 5.82 11.95
N PHE A 17 1.32 7.03 11.44
CA PHE A 17 0.55 8.06 12.12
C PHE A 17 -0.94 7.71 12.13
N GLU A 18 -1.51 7.55 13.33
CA GLU A 18 -2.93 7.27 13.53
C GLU A 18 -3.73 8.56 13.66
N ASN A 19 -4.89 8.57 13.02
CA ASN A 19 -5.95 9.56 13.18
C ASN A 19 -7.31 8.88 12.96
N ASP A 20 -8.40 9.55 13.29
CA ASP A 20 -9.76 8.98 13.17
C ASP A 20 -10.11 8.54 11.75
N GLY A 21 -9.46 9.13 10.73
CA GLY A 21 -9.73 8.83 9.33
C GLY A 21 -8.93 7.67 8.76
N ASN A 22 -7.92 7.13 9.48
CA ASN A 22 -7.09 6.02 9.01
C ASN A 22 -6.94 4.85 10.00
N ASP A 23 -7.51 4.97 11.20
CA ASP A 23 -7.52 3.90 12.21
C ASP A 23 -8.17 2.61 11.68
N SER A 24 -9.28 2.73 10.97
CA SER A 24 -9.97 1.58 10.34
C SER A 24 -9.08 0.87 9.32
N ALA A 25 -8.40 1.63 8.47
CA ALA A 25 -7.48 1.06 7.46
C ALA A 25 -6.31 0.33 8.11
N LYS A 26 -5.75 0.89 9.20
CA LYS A 26 -4.69 0.23 9.97
C LYS A 26 -5.16 -1.07 10.61
N LYS A 27 -6.36 -1.11 11.17
CA LYS A 27 -6.95 -2.33 11.76
C LYS A 27 -7.13 -3.42 10.71
N VAL A 28 -7.67 -3.07 9.54
CA VAL A 28 -7.82 -4.00 8.41
C VAL A 28 -6.46 -4.50 7.93
N ALA A 29 -5.47 -3.61 7.80
CA ALA A 29 -4.12 -3.99 7.41
C ALA A 29 -3.48 -4.98 8.39
N ARG A 30 -3.69 -4.82 9.71
CA ARG A 30 -3.24 -5.78 10.73
C ARG A 30 -3.97 -7.12 10.61
N ALA A 31 -5.28 -7.12 10.38
CA ALA A 31 -6.04 -8.35 10.18
C ALA A 31 -5.55 -9.16 8.96
N VAL A 32 -5.17 -8.48 7.87
CA VAL A 32 -4.56 -9.14 6.70
C VAL A 32 -3.22 -9.79 7.04
N VAL A 33 -2.41 -9.17 7.89
CA VAL A 33 -1.13 -9.75 8.35
C VAL A 33 -1.34 -11.01 9.19
N GLU A 34 -2.40 -11.04 10.00
CA GLU A 34 -2.74 -12.17 10.87
C GLU A 34 -3.25 -13.38 10.08
N ASP A 35 -4.01 -13.16 9.02
CA ASP A 35 -4.60 -14.22 8.19
C ASP A 35 -4.50 -13.89 6.69
N LEU A 36 -3.33 -14.21 6.11
CA LEU A 36 -3.09 -14.00 4.68
C LEU A 36 -4.02 -14.87 3.83
N GLY A 37 -4.72 -14.24 2.91
CA GLY A 37 -5.65 -14.86 1.98
C GLY A 37 -7.13 -14.73 2.38
N PHE A 38 -7.43 -14.38 3.64
CA PHE A 38 -8.82 -14.22 4.08
C PHE A 38 -9.48 -12.96 3.47
N TYR A 39 -8.80 -11.81 3.57
CA TYR A 39 -9.24 -10.56 2.95
C TYR A 39 -8.44 -10.28 1.67
N ASN A 40 -8.81 -10.91 0.55
CA ASN A 40 -8.01 -10.89 -0.67
C ASN A 40 -8.82 -10.46 -1.91
N PRO A 41 -8.45 -9.35 -2.56
CA PRO A 41 -7.35 -8.45 -2.20
C PRO A 41 -7.71 -7.48 -1.06
N LEU A 42 -6.69 -6.88 -0.42
CA LEU A 42 -6.83 -5.64 0.32
C LEU A 42 -6.57 -4.47 -0.64
N TYR A 43 -7.51 -3.55 -0.73
CA TYR A 43 -7.40 -2.35 -1.56
C TYR A 43 -7.45 -1.10 -0.67
N ILE A 44 -6.32 -0.38 -0.61
CA ILE A 44 -6.17 0.84 0.19
C ILE A 44 -6.20 2.05 -0.73
N TYR A 45 -7.08 3.00 -0.46
CA TYR A 45 -7.18 4.20 -1.29
C TYR A 45 -7.23 5.49 -0.47
N GLY A 46 -6.84 6.58 -1.11
CA GLY A 46 -6.85 7.91 -0.51
C GLY A 46 -5.92 8.88 -1.22
N PRO A 47 -6.01 10.16 -0.90
CA PRO A 47 -5.25 11.20 -1.58
C PRO A 47 -3.73 11.00 -1.44
N SER A 48 -2.96 11.67 -2.29
CA SER A 48 -1.49 11.67 -2.17
C SER A 48 -1.09 12.20 -0.78
N GLY A 49 -0.07 11.61 -0.17
CA GLY A 49 0.38 11.97 1.17
C GLY A 49 -0.44 11.40 2.34
N SER A 50 -1.52 10.63 2.09
CA SER A 50 -2.32 10.02 3.16
C SER A 50 -1.66 8.85 3.90
N GLY A 51 -0.49 8.38 3.44
CA GLY A 51 0.24 7.29 4.07
C GLY A 51 0.02 5.90 3.44
N LYS A 52 -0.56 5.80 2.24
CA LYS A 52 -0.78 4.52 1.54
C LYS A 52 0.48 3.67 1.45
N THR A 53 1.52 4.21 0.84
CA THR A 53 2.83 3.54 0.70
C THR A 53 3.40 3.10 2.04
N HIS A 54 3.27 3.92 3.08
CA HIS A 54 3.69 3.55 4.43
C HIS A 54 2.95 2.31 4.92
N LEU A 55 1.62 2.32 4.83
CA LEU A 55 0.80 1.21 5.32
C LEU A 55 1.03 -0.08 4.53
N LEU A 56 1.17 0.02 3.20
CA LEU A 56 1.51 -1.12 2.34
C LEU A 56 2.84 -1.77 2.75
N GLN A 57 3.86 -0.96 2.95
CA GLN A 57 5.17 -1.46 3.33
C GLN A 57 5.21 -1.97 4.77
N ALA A 58 4.45 -1.35 5.69
CA ALA A 58 4.29 -1.85 7.05
C ALA A 58 3.65 -3.25 7.08
N ILE A 59 2.66 -3.53 6.21
CA ILE A 59 2.10 -4.87 6.03
C ILE A 59 3.20 -5.87 5.64
N GLY A 60 3.99 -5.56 4.61
CA GLY A 60 5.05 -6.45 4.13
C GLY A 60 6.13 -6.71 5.17
N ASN A 61 6.60 -5.66 5.85
CA ASN A 61 7.58 -5.77 6.92
C ASN A 61 7.06 -6.62 8.09
N LYS A 62 5.80 -6.43 8.49
CA LYS A 62 5.19 -7.18 9.59
C LYS A 62 4.98 -8.65 9.24
N VAL A 63 4.63 -8.97 8.00
CA VAL A 63 4.55 -10.38 7.54
C VAL A 63 5.90 -11.07 7.65
N LEU A 64 6.99 -10.41 7.25
CA LEU A 64 8.35 -10.97 7.36
C LEU A 64 8.84 -11.03 8.81
N GLU A 65 8.47 -10.07 9.65
CA GLU A 65 8.77 -10.12 11.10
C GLU A 65 8.10 -11.32 11.77
N ASN A 66 6.80 -11.55 11.47
CA ASN A 66 6.04 -12.67 12.05
C ASN A 66 6.49 -14.03 11.48
N ASN A 67 6.91 -14.08 10.21
CA ASN A 67 7.35 -15.30 9.55
C ASN A 67 8.42 -14.99 8.48
N PRO A 68 9.72 -15.08 8.81
CA PRO A 68 10.82 -14.80 7.90
C PRO A 68 10.91 -15.71 6.66
N GLU A 69 10.23 -16.87 6.68
CA GLU A 69 10.19 -17.82 5.56
C GLU A 69 9.18 -17.39 4.47
N LYS A 70 8.29 -16.45 4.78
CA LYS A 70 7.34 -15.91 3.82
C LYS A 70 8.04 -15.12 2.72
N ARG A 71 7.53 -15.25 1.52
CA ARG A 71 8.01 -14.51 0.35
C ARG A 71 7.10 -13.33 0.08
N VAL A 72 7.63 -12.13 0.30
CA VAL A 72 6.92 -10.87 0.10
C VAL A 72 7.57 -10.12 -1.07
N LYS A 73 6.74 -9.62 -1.97
CA LYS A 73 7.14 -8.72 -3.05
C LYS A 73 6.36 -7.43 -2.96
N TYR A 74 7.08 -6.32 -2.83
CA TYR A 74 6.58 -4.96 -3.03
C TYR A 74 7.11 -4.43 -4.36
N ILE A 75 6.24 -3.82 -5.15
CA ILE A 75 6.58 -3.19 -6.42
C ILE A 75 5.62 -2.02 -6.68
N SER A 76 6.12 -0.94 -7.27
CA SER A 76 5.24 0.12 -7.78
C SER A 76 4.50 -0.36 -9.04
N ALA A 77 3.30 0.13 -9.28
CA ALA A 77 2.60 -0.18 -10.52
C ALA A 77 3.35 0.40 -11.73
N GLU A 78 4.07 1.51 -11.56
CA GLU A 78 4.91 2.09 -12.62
C GLU A 78 5.98 1.10 -13.09
N ASP A 79 6.75 0.52 -12.15
CA ASP A 79 7.79 -0.46 -12.49
C ASP A 79 7.21 -1.77 -13.02
N LEU A 80 6.11 -2.25 -12.40
CA LEU A 80 5.44 -3.49 -12.82
C LEU A 80 4.86 -3.40 -14.23
N LEU A 81 4.28 -2.25 -14.58
CA LEU A 81 3.59 -2.03 -15.84
C LEU A 81 4.45 -1.34 -16.90
N GLU A 82 5.74 -1.19 -16.64
CA GLU A 82 6.70 -0.61 -17.59
C GLU A 82 6.71 -1.42 -18.89
N ASN A 83 6.73 -2.74 -18.76
CA ASN A 83 6.73 -3.65 -19.91
C ASN A 83 6.13 -5.04 -19.54
N GLU A 84 5.81 -5.82 -20.57
CA GLU A 84 5.23 -7.17 -20.39
C GLU A 84 6.17 -8.14 -19.65
N LEU A 85 7.48 -7.98 -19.78
CA LEU A 85 8.45 -8.89 -19.19
C LEU A 85 8.43 -8.82 -17.67
N GLU A 86 8.27 -7.63 -17.09
CA GLU A 86 8.17 -7.48 -15.62
C GLU A 86 6.88 -8.12 -15.11
N ILE A 87 5.75 -7.95 -15.80
CA ILE A 87 4.50 -8.62 -15.43
C ILE A 87 4.65 -10.14 -15.50
N GLN A 88 5.28 -10.67 -16.56
CA GLN A 88 5.51 -12.11 -16.71
C GLN A 88 6.47 -12.65 -15.65
N LYS A 89 7.52 -11.92 -15.31
CA LYS A 89 8.48 -12.26 -14.26
C LYS A 89 7.76 -12.37 -12.92
N VAL A 90 7.04 -11.33 -12.49
CA VAL A 90 6.27 -11.34 -11.25
C VAL A 90 5.22 -12.45 -11.25
N ARG A 91 4.57 -12.73 -12.39
CA ARG A 91 3.61 -13.84 -12.52
C ARG A 91 4.25 -15.21 -12.34
N SER A 92 5.49 -15.40 -12.80
CA SER A 92 6.22 -16.68 -12.71
C SER A 92 6.85 -16.92 -11.34
N GLU A 93 7.10 -15.86 -10.57
CA GLU A 93 7.65 -15.98 -9.22
C GLU A 93 6.58 -16.47 -8.23
N GLU A 94 7.04 -17.08 -7.16
CA GLU A 94 6.18 -17.57 -6.09
C GLU A 94 6.26 -16.62 -4.90
N PHE A 95 5.15 -15.95 -4.58
CA PHE A 95 5.02 -15.08 -3.40
C PHE A 95 3.91 -15.58 -2.49
N ASP A 96 4.00 -15.27 -1.20
CA ASP A 96 2.89 -15.41 -0.26
C ASP A 96 2.08 -14.12 -0.19
N LEU A 97 2.76 -12.98 -0.43
CA LEU A 97 2.18 -11.65 -0.44
C LEU A 97 2.74 -10.83 -1.61
N LEU A 98 1.87 -10.37 -2.48
CA LEU A 98 2.18 -9.39 -3.54
C LEU A 98 1.57 -8.04 -3.19
N ILE A 99 2.40 -7.02 -3.10
CA ILE A 99 2.01 -5.63 -2.84
C ILE A 99 2.31 -4.80 -4.07
N VAL A 100 1.29 -4.16 -4.65
CA VAL A 100 1.43 -3.25 -5.80
C VAL A 100 0.93 -1.87 -5.42
N ASP A 101 1.84 -0.91 -5.44
CA ASP A 101 1.56 0.48 -5.05
C ASP A 101 1.15 1.33 -6.25
N ASP A 102 0.20 2.25 -6.04
CA ASP A 102 -0.26 3.25 -7.02
C ASP A 102 -0.86 2.68 -8.32
N ILE A 103 -1.82 1.73 -8.19
CA ILE A 103 -2.41 1.04 -9.35
C ILE A 103 -3.29 1.91 -10.23
N GLN A 104 -3.63 3.15 -9.86
CA GLN A 104 -4.36 4.09 -10.72
C GLN A 104 -3.68 4.32 -12.08
N ILE A 105 -2.36 4.13 -12.16
CA ILE A 105 -1.59 4.23 -13.40
C ILE A 105 -2.02 3.22 -14.48
N LEU A 106 -2.76 2.16 -14.10
CA LEU A 106 -3.38 1.23 -15.07
C LEU A 106 -4.24 1.97 -16.09
N GLY A 107 -4.91 3.05 -15.68
CA GLY A 107 -5.73 3.87 -16.59
C GLY A 107 -4.95 4.61 -17.68
N GLU A 108 -3.63 4.72 -17.54
CA GLU A 108 -2.72 5.33 -18.51
C GLU A 108 -2.11 4.28 -19.46
N LYS A 109 -2.29 3.00 -19.17
CA LYS A 109 -1.75 1.89 -19.95
C LYS A 109 -2.74 1.41 -21.00
N ASP A 110 -2.20 0.90 -22.11
CA ASP A 110 -3.03 0.29 -23.14
C ASP A 110 -3.76 -0.96 -22.63
N ILE A 111 -4.78 -1.39 -23.38
CA ILE A 111 -5.63 -2.51 -23.01
C ILE A 111 -4.83 -3.82 -22.87
N LEU A 112 -3.79 -4.00 -23.66
CA LEU A 112 -2.98 -5.22 -23.64
C LEU A 112 -2.22 -5.35 -22.32
N ILE A 113 -1.64 -4.28 -21.82
CA ILE A 113 -0.97 -4.24 -20.51
C ILE A 113 -1.97 -4.50 -19.38
N GLN A 114 -3.17 -3.90 -19.46
CA GLN A 114 -4.23 -4.14 -18.47
C GLN A 114 -4.69 -5.61 -18.47
N GLU A 115 -4.80 -6.25 -19.63
CA GLU A 115 -5.11 -7.68 -19.75
C GLU A 115 -3.99 -8.56 -19.17
N LYS A 116 -2.73 -8.20 -19.38
CA LYS A 116 -1.59 -8.91 -18.76
C LYS A 116 -1.63 -8.81 -17.24
N PHE A 117 -1.93 -7.63 -16.70
CA PHE A 117 -2.12 -7.44 -15.25
C PHE A 117 -3.33 -8.23 -14.74
N LEU A 118 -4.44 -8.27 -15.48
CA LEU A 118 -5.60 -9.10 -15.14
C LEU A 118 -5.23 -10.59 -15.06
N ASN A 119 -4.40 -11.07 -15.98
CA ASN A 119 -3.90 -12.44 -15.98
C ASN A 119 -2.96 -12.71 -14.79
N LEU A 120 -2.13 -11.74 -14.39
CA LEU A 120 -1.33 -11.79 -13.18
C LEU A 120 -2.25 -11.93 -11.94
N PHE A 121 -3.24 -11.03 -11.81
CA PHE A 121 -4.21 -11.06 -10.72
C PHE A 121 -4.88 -12.43 -10.60
N ASN A 122 -5.45 -12.93 -11.70
CA ASN A 122 -6.13 -14.23 -11.72
C ASN A 122 -5.20 -15.38 -11.31
N SER A 123 -3.95 -15.34 -11.75
CA SER A 123 -2.93 -16.34 -11.39
C SER A 123 -2.63 -16.33 -9.88
N GLN A 124 -2.47 -15.15 -9.28
CA GLN A 124 -2.22 -15.03 -7.83
C GLN A 124 -3.46 -15.46 -7.03
N GLN A 125 -4.65 -15.08 -7.46
CA GLN A 125 -5.91 -15.48 -6.84
C GLN A 125 -6.09 -17.02 -6.87
N TYR A 126 -5.83 -17.66 -8.02
CA TYR A 126 -5.90 -19.11 -8.16
C TYR A 126 -4.94 -19.85 -7.23
N LYS A 127 -3.78 -19.26 -6.97
CA LYS A 127 -2.76 -19.80 -6.04
C LYS A 127 -3.05 -19.45 -4.57
N ASN A 128 -4.17 -18.82 -4.24
CA ASN A 128 -4.51 -18.32 -2.90
C ASN A 128 -3.42 -17.40 -2.31
N LYS A 129 -2.80 -16.57 -3.13
CA LYS A 129 -1.78 -15.63 -2.67
C LYS A 129 -2.43 -14.29 -2.29
N GLN A 130 -2.03 -13.76 -1.13
CA GLN A 130 -2.51 -12.45 -0.70
C GLN A 130 -2.03 -11.36 -1.64
N MET A 131 -2.95 -10.49 -2.05
CA MET A 131 -2.65 -9.28 -2.81
C MET A 131 -3.04 -8.05 -2.01
N VAL A 132 -2.23 -7.01 -2.08
CA VAL A 132 -2.51 -5.69 -1.49
C VAL A 132 -2.23 -4.63 -2.55
N PHE A 133 -3.18 -3.72 -2.72
CA PHE A 133 -3.11 -2.65 -3.71
C PHE A 133 -3.28 -1.29 -3.04
N SER A 134 -2.62 -0.26 -3.57
CA SER A 134 -2.97 1.12 -3.26
C SER A 134 -3.43 1.89 -4.48
N SER A 135 -4.23 2.94 -4.25
CA SER A 135 -4.68 3.87 -5.28
C SER A 135 -4.98 5.26 -4.70
N ASP A 136 -5.06 6.26 -5.56
CA ASP A 136 -5.55 7.59 -5.19
C ASP A 136 -7.08 7.68 -5.03
N SER A 137 -7.81 6.71 -5.61
CA SER A 137 -9.27 6.67 -5.67
C SER A 137 -9.81 5.26 -5.41
N GLU A 138 -11.07 5.17 -5.03
CA GLU A 138 -11.78 3.90 -4.90
C GLU A 138 -11.97 3.20 -6.26
N PRO A 139 -12.16 1.87 -6.27
CA PRO A 139 -12.17 1.09 -7.51
C PRO A 139 -13.15 1.61 -8.56
N ASP A 140 -14.36 2.01 -8.16
CA ASP A 140 -15.39 2.49 -9.08
C ASP A 140 -15.09 3.87 -9.68
N GLN A 141 -14.12 4.60 -9.14
CA GLN A 141 -13.69 5.92 -9.62
C GLN A 141 -12.44 5.84 -10.53
N LEU A 142 -11.85 4.67 -10.69
CA LEU A 142 -10.70 4.47 -11.57
C LEU A 142 -11.08 4.75 -13.03
N LYS A 143 -10.41 5.73 -13.64
CA LYS A 143 -10.66 6.13 -15.02
C LYS A 143 -9.88 5.24 -15.98
N SER A 144 -10.49 4.90 -17.12
CA SER A 144 -9.85 4.14 -18.21
C SER A 144 -9.27 2.77 -17.80
N VAL A 145 -9.67 2.24 -16.64
CA VAL A 145 -9.29 0.90 -16.19
C VAL A 145 -10.33 -0.11 -16.64
N HIS A 146 -9.87 -1.25 -17.12
CA HIS A 146 -10.73 -2.34 -17.60
C HIS A 146 -11.71 -2.80 -16.52
N SER A 147 -13.01 -2.91 -16.88
CA SER A 147 -14.09 -3.19 -15.92
C SER A 147 -13.88 -4.49 -15.11
N HIS A 148 -13.29 -5.50 -15.71
CA HIS A 148 -12.97 -6.76 -15.00
C HIS A 148 -11.93 -6.57 -13.89
N LEU A 149 -11.00 -5.61 -13.99
CA LEU A 149 -10.08 -5.26 -12.91
C LEU A 149 -10.79 -4.54 -11.78
N ILE A 150 -11.67 -3.59 -12.12
CA ILE A 150 -12.50 -2.87 -11.13
C ILE A 150 -13.30 -3.85 -10.27
N VAL A 151 -13.96 -4.83 -10.89
CA VAL A 151 -14.70 -5.86 -10.17
C VAL A 151 -13.79 -6.66 -9.23
N ARG A 152 -12.59 -7.03 -9.68
CA ARG A 152 -11.64 -7.83 -8.90
C ARG A 152 -11.06 -7.07 -7.72
N PHE A 153 -10.78 -5.78 -7.86
CA PHE A 153 -10.32 -4.95 -6.74
C PHE A 153 -11.34 -4.88 -5.60
N LYS A 154 -12.62 -5.15 -5.89
CA LYS A 154 -13.74 -5.16 -4.93
C LYS A 154 -14.02 -6.54 -4.33
N TRP A 155 -13.34 -7.60 -4.75
CA TRP A 155 -13.62 -8.96 -4.24
C TRP A 155 -13.27 -9.15 -2.77
N GLY A 156 -12.26 -8.48 -2.28
CA GLY A 156 -11.85 -8.54 -0.89
C GLY A 156 -12.37 -7.38 -0.06
N ILE A 157 -11.49 -6.64 0.55
CA ILE A 157 -11.84 -5.50 1.40
C ILE A 157 -11.19 -4.21 0.88
N THR A 158 -11.94 -3.12 0.95
CA THR A 158 -11.45 -1.77 0.64
C THR A 158 -11.33 -0.95 1.92
N ALA A 159 -10.27 -0.16 2.02
CA ALA A 159 -10.01 0.71 3.17
C ALA A 159 -9.55 2.10 2.70
N SER A 160 -10.19 3.13 3.21
CA SER A 160 -9.84 4.52 2.88
C SER A 160 -8.84 5.11 3.85
N LEU A 161 -7.95 5.95 3.33
CA LEU A 161 -7.09 6.83 4.11
C LEU A 161 -7.43 8.29 3.83
N THR A 162 -7.45 9.11 4.87
CA THR A 162 -7.66 10.55 4.76
C THR A 162 -6.39 11.32 5.06
N LEU A 163 -6.29 12.53 4.51
CA LEU A 163 -5.22 13.46 4.90
C LEU A 163 -5.44 13.98 6.31
N LEU A 164 -4.36 14.20 7.03
CA LEU A 164 -4.35 14.88 8.32
C LEU A 164 -5.04 16.27 8.28
N GLU A 165 -4.94 16.96 7.16
CA GLU A 165 -5.50 18.29 6.98
C GLU A 165 -7.04 18.34 7.08
N LYS A 166 -7.75 17.29 6.62
CA LYS A 166 -9.22 17.25 6.76
C LYS A 166 -9.71 17.13 8.20
N LEU A 167 -8.87 16.66 9.12
CA LEU A 167 -9.18 16.66 10.55
C LEU A 167 -8.98 18.04 11.19
N GLN A 168 -8.19 18.91 10.57
CA GLN A 168 -7.93 20.27 11.07
C GLN A 168 -9.00 21.29 10.62
N GLU A 169 -9.75 21.02 9.56
CA GLU A 169 -10.87 21.88 9.13
C GLU A 169 -12.01 21.96 10.18
N GLY A 170 -12.14 20.94 11.05
CA GLY A 170 -13.01 21.01 12.21
C GLY A 170 -12.49 21.85 13.39
N LEU A 171 -11.21 22.22 13.38
CA LEU A 171 -10.53 22.89 14.50
C LEU A 171 -10.18 24.35 14.23
N GLN A 172 -10.84 25.07 13.34
CA GLN A 172 -10.67 26.54 13.08
C GLN A 172 -9.24 27.09 13.31
N MET A 173 -8.21 26.33 12.95
CA MET A 173 -6.82 26.77 13.06
C MET A 173 -6.46 27.65 11.86
N ASN A 174 -5.76 28.77 12.09
CA ASN A 174 -5.25 29.61 11.02
C ASN A 174 -4.07 28.94 10.28
N ASP A 175 -3.74 29.42 9.08
CA ASP A 175 -2.72 28.79 8.21
C ASP A 175 -1.31 28.78 8.83
N GLN A 176 -0.99 29.75 9.70
CA GLN A 176 0.30 29.78 10.41
C GLN A 176 0.39 28.69 11.48
N GLU A 177 -0.68 28.44 12.22
CA GLU A 177 -0.74 27.37 13.20
C GLU A 177 -0.69 25.99 12.55
N ARG A 178 -1.29 25.83 11.37
CA ARG A 178 -1.21 24.62 10.53
C ARG A 178 0.22 24.33 10.10
N LEU A 179 0.91 25.33 9.52
CA LEU A 179 2.30 25.20 9.10
C LEU A 179 3.24 24.92 10.27
N LEU A 180 3.03 25.57 11.40
CA LEU A 180 3.84 25.35 12.61
C LEU A 180 3.64 23.94 13.15
N THR A 181 2.42 23.43 13.16
CA THR A 181 2.10 22.07 13.63
C THR A 181 2.73 21.01 12.72
N ILE A 182 2.66 21.19 11.41
CA ILE A 182 3.31 20.31 10.42
C ILE A 182 4.83 20.35 10.59
N PHE A 183 5.40 21.54 10.71
CA PHE A 183 6.85 21.73 10.87
C PHE A 183 7.39 21.11 12.16
N LEU A 184 6.70 21.32 13.29
CA LEU A 184 7.08 20.74 14.58
C LEU A 184 6.98 19.20 14.57
N ARG A 185 6.00 18.62 13.89
CA ARG A 185 5.85 17.16 13.76
C ARG A 185 6.92 16.55 12.87
N LEU A 186 7.29 17.21 11.77
CA LEU A 186 8.40 16.79 10.91
C LEU A 186 9.74 16.86 11.68
N GLN A 187 9.94 17.88 12.51
CA GLN A 187 11.14 18.01 13.35
C GLN A 187 11.18 16.97 14.47
N LEU A 188 10.05 16.69 15.13
CA LEU A 188 9.98 15.67 16.18
C LEU A 188 10.21 14.26 15.63
N GLY A 189 9.64 13.94 14.45
CA GLY A 189 9.90 12.68 13.76
C GLY A 189 11.38 12.51 13.37
N ALA A 190 12.03 13.59 12.92
CA ALA A 190 13.45 13.60 12.59
C ALA A 190 14.37 13.54 13.85
N SER A 191 13.90 14.07 14.98
CA SER A 191 14.66 14.08 16.25
C SER A 191 14.60 12.74 16.97
N LEU A 192 13.49 12.01 16.89
CA LEU A 192 13.36 10.66 17.47
C LEU A 192 14.23 9.65 16.70
N GLY A 193 14.35 9.78 15.37
CA GLY A 193 15.25 8.96 14.56
C GLY A 193 16.75 9.20 14.84
N LYS A 194 17.15 10.37 15.34
CA LYS A 194 18.55 10.67 15.69
C LYS A 194 18.96 10.21 17.09
N LYS A 195 18.02 10.03 18.02
CA LYS A 195 18.34 9.55 19.38
C LYS A 195 18.54 8.04 19.46
N GLN A 196 18.05 7.26 18.51
CA GLN A 196 18.30 5.81 18.45
C GLN A 196 19.67 5.45 17.85
N LEU A 197 20.34 6.37 17.15
CA LEU A 197 21.67 6.15 16.55
C LEU A 197 22.84 6.59 17.45
N ALA A 198 22.59 7.05 18.66
CA ALA A 198 23.62 7.53 19.59
C ALA A 198 23.85 6.61 20.80
N HIS A 199 23.33 5.39 20.80
CA HIS A 199 23.49 4.39 21.85
C HIS A 199 23.86 2.99 21.30
N GLU A 200 24.70 2.95 20.27
CA GLU A 200 25.52 1.78 19.90
C GLU A 200 26.99 2.17 19.85
#